data_4f88ba4a5257e1bd76ffff0e9f78035a
#
_entry.id   4f88ba4a5257e1bd76ffff0e9f78035a
#
_cell.length_a   1.000
_cell.length_b   1.000
_cell.length_c   1.000
_cell.angle_alpha   90.00
_cell.angle_beta   90.00
_cell.angle_gamma   90.00
#
_symmetry.space_group_name_H-M   'P 1'
#
loop_
_entity.id
_entity.type
_entity.pdbx_description
1 polymer ?
#
loop_
_entity_poly.entity_id
_entity_poly.type
_entity_poly.pdbx_seq_one_letter_code
_entity_poly.pdbx_strand_id
1 'polypeptide(L)'
;MEQIYGITSPELFTVLDGDRAWRGADQEWYADEWQRKAGCGPTTASHLVSYLADTRPGWGDLYPSHSRRKRDFLALMNEMWEHVTPGRMGVNTLHAFVRGLESYAREKGLELPIRELDVPALKSARPTVGQCAAFLRTALAADSPVAFLNLSHGLVKELDSWHWVTIVGLEQHGDGLMQTTILDGGREYAVDFRLWFQSTRAGGGLIYVPGV
;
A
#
# COMPACT_ATOMS: atom_id res chain seq x y z
N MET A 1 21.94 -0.17 16.94
CA MET A 1 20.80 -0.93 17.48
C MET A 1 19.81 -1.11 16.33
N GLU A 2 19.22 -2.29 16.24
CA GLU A 2 18.16 -2.62 15.32
C GLU A 2 16.83 -2.12 15.89
N GLN A 3 15.98 -1.55 15.03
CA GLN A 3 14.63 -1.10 15.37
C GLN A 3 13.65 -1.70 14.37
N ILE A 4 12.66 -2.42 14.87
CA ILE A 4 11.65 -3.11 14.07
C ILE A 4 10.29 -2.49 14.37
N TYR A 5 9.57 -2.14 13.31
CA TYR A 5 8.21 -1.62 13.36
C TYR A 5 7.34 -2.44 12.42
N GLY A 6 6.10 -2.69 12.78
CA GLY A 6 5.16 -3.42 11.95
C GLY A 6 3.73 -3.17 12.39
N ILE A 7 2.79 -3.50 11.53
CA ILE A 7 1.37 -3.57 11.90
C ILE A 7 1.15 -4.71 12.90
N THR A 8 0.10 -4.61 13.72
CA THR A 8 -0.13 -5.54 14.83
C THR A 8 -0.70 -6.90 14.39
N SER A 9 -1.46 -6.92 13.30
CA SER A 9 -2.18 -8.11 12.82
C SER A 9 -1.88 -8.43 11.35
N PRO A 10 -0.61 -8.73 10.98
CA PRO A 10 -0.25 -8.99 9.58
C PRO A 10 -0.94 -10.22 8.99
N GLU A 11 -1.42 -11.16 9.81
CA GLU A 11 -2.21 -12.32 9.40
C GLU A 11 -3.54 -11.93 8.73
N LEU A 12 -4.06 -10.72 9.00
CA LEU A 12 -5.25 -10.18 8.36
C LEU A 12 -5.10 -10.02 6.83
N PHE A 13 -3.88 -10.01 6.32
CA PHE A 13 -3.60 -10.03 4.89
C PHE A 13 -3.55 -11.43 4.28
N THR A 14 -3.81 -12.49 5.06
CA THR A 14 -3.89 -13.82 4.49
C THR A 14 -5.18 -13.98 3.69
N VAL A 15 -5.06 -14.24 2.38
CA VAL A 15 -6.19 -14.50 1.48
C VAL A 15 -6.21 -15.97 1.08
N LEU A 16 -7.37 -16.63 1.24
CA LEU A 16 -7.55 -18.07 1.03
C LEU A 16 -8.23 -18.37 -0.30
N ASP A 17 -7.66 -19.30 -1.07
CA ASP A 17 -8.18 -19.81 -2.33
C ASP A 17 -8.09 -21.34 -2.33
N GLY A 18 -9.13 -22.02 -1.88
CA GLY A 18 -9.08 -23.44 -1.54
C GLY A 18 -8.03 -23.72 -0.46
N ASP A 19 -7.10 -24.62 -0.77
CA ASP A 19 -5.99 -24.97 0.14
C ASP A 19 -4.79 -24.02 0.04
N ARG A 20 -4.84 -23.03 -0.86
CA ARG A 20 -3.77 -22.05 -1.04
C ARG A 20 -4.01 -20.82 -0.19
N ALA A 21 -2.95 -20.38 0.51
CA ALA A 21 -2.90 -19.11 1.23
C ALA A 21 -1.96 -18.14 0.49
N TRP A 22 -2.46 -16.92 0.28
CA TRP A 22 -1.71 -15.81 -0.31
C TRP A 22 -1.41 -14.76 0.77
N ARG A 23 -0.34 -14.00 0.59
CA ARG A 23 0.00 -12.86 1.46
C ARG A 23 -0.34 -11.55 0.75
N GLY A 24 -1.51 -11.02 1.05
CA GLY A 24 -2.14 -9.95 0.29
C GLY A 24 -2.82 -10.45 -0.98
N ALA A 25 -3.43 -9.54 -1.70
CA ALA A 25 -4.05 -9.81 -2.98
C ALA A 25 -3.06 -9.66 -4.14
N ASP A 26 -3.49 -10.14 -5.31
CA ASP A 26 -2.72 -10.05 -6.55
C ASP A 26 -3.61 -9.43 -7.63
N GLN A 27 -3.11 -8.40 -8.32
CA GLN A 27 -3.83 -7.78 -9.45
C GLN A 27 -4.09 -8.76 -10.61
N GLU A 28 -3.32 -9.84 -10.71
CA GLU A 28 -3.55 -10.89 -11.71
C GLU A 28 -4.86 -11.65 -11.49
N TRP A 29 -5.54 -11.44 -10.36
CA TRP A 29 -6.86 -12.04 -10.12
C TRP A 29 -8.00 -11.36 -10.89
N TYR A 30 -7.83 -10.12 -11.35
CA TYR A 30 -8.83 -9.45 -12.17
C TYR A 30 -9.14 -10.24 -13.44
N ALA A 31 -10.42 -10.27 -13.84
CA ALA A 31 -10.84 -10.96 -15.05
C ALA A 31 -10.43 -10.22 -16.33
N ASP A 32 -10.50 -8.90 -16.32
CA ASP A 32 -10.17 -8.04 -17.45
C ASP A 32 -8.65 -7.83 -17.58
N GLU A 33 -8.14 -7.85 -18.83
CA GLU A 33 -6.72 -7.70 -19.10
C GLU A 33 -6.17 -6.33 -18.71
N TRP A 34 -6.95 -5.26 -18.92
CA TRP A 34 -6.53 -3.92 -18.54
C TRP A 34 -6.49 -3.77 -17.01
N GLN A 35 -7.46 -4.37 -16.31
CA GLN A 35 -7.44 -4.41 -14.85
C GLN A 35 -6.20 -5.14 -14.31
N ARG A 36 -5.80 -6.25 -14.93
CA ARG A 36 -4.54 -6.93 -14.54
C ARG A 36 -3.31 -6.05 -14.77
N LYS A 37 -3.27 -5.26 -15.83
CA LYS A 37 -2.14 -4.37 -16.16
C LYS A 37 -2.07 -3.11 -15.30
N ALA A 38 -3.21 -2.58 -14.87
CA ALA A 38 -3.29 -1.27 -14.21
C ALA A 38 -3.82 -1.33 -12.77
N GLY A 39 -4.10 -2.53 -12.25
CA GLY A 39 -4.82 -2.76 -11.00
C GLY A 39 -4.02 -2.63 -9.71
N CYS A 40 -2.74 -2.31 -9.75
CA CYS A 40 -1.91 -2.20 -8.54
C CYS A 40 -2.47 -1.17 -7.54
N GLY A 41 -2.90 0.01 -8.01
CA GLY A 41 -3.49 1.04 -7.17
C GLY A 41 -4.76 0.57 -6.44
N PRO A 42 -5.82 0.13 -7.14
CA PRO A 42 -7.01 -0.42 -6.49
C PRO A 42 -6.72 -1.62 -5.59
N THR A 43 -5.80 -2.50 -5.96
CA THR A 43 -5.39 -3.65 -5.12
C THR A 43 -4.76 -3.17 -3.81
N THR A 44 -3.83 -2.22 -3.88
CA THR A 44 -3.21 -1.62 -2.70
C THR A 44 -4.23 -0.89 -1.83
N ALA A 45 -5.17 -0.14 -2.43
CA ALA A 45 -6.25 0.52 -1.70
C ALA A 45 -7.15 -0.51 -0.99
N SER A 46 -7.44 -1.66 -1.62
CA SER A 46 -8.19 -2.77 -1.00
C SER A 46 -7.47 -3.35 0.21
N HIS A 47 -6.14 -3.44 0.18
CA HIS A 47 -5.35 -3.83 1.35
C HIS A 47 -5.57 -2.85 2.52
N LEU A 48 -5.46 -1.54 2.27
CA LEU A 48 -5.63 -0.54 3.31
C LEU A 48 -7.04 -0.64 3.94
N VAL A 49 -8.10 -0.58 3.12
CA VAL A 49 -9.46 -0.56 3.65
C VAL A 49 -9.87 -1.86 4.34
N SER A 50 -9.41 -3.02 3.86
CA SER A 50 -9.70 -4.29 4.51
C SER A 50 -9.05 -4.40 5.89
N TYR A 51 -7.80 -3.95 6.02
CA TYR A 51 -7.10 -3.92 7.30
C TYR A 51 -7.75 -2.96 8.29
N LEU A 52 -8.07 -1.75 7.82
CA LEU A 52 -8.71 -0.72 8.65
C LEU A 52 -10.12 -1.14 9.09
N ALA A 53 -10.88 -1.81 8.23
CA ALA A 53 -12.19 -2.36 8.59
C ALA A 53 -12.12 -3.33 9.77
N ASP A 54 -11.07 -4.14 9.82
CA ASP A 54 -10.90 -5.16 10.87
C ASP A 54 -10.26 -4.61 12.16
N THR A 55 -9.50 -3.52 12.06
CA THR A 55 -8.68 -3.03 13.18
C THR A 55 -9.16 -1.70 13.76
N ARG A 56 -10.11 -1.01 13.12
CA ARG A 56 -10.61 0.29 13.58
C ARG A 56 -12.06 0.20 14.04
N PRO A 57 -12.36 0.53 15.30
CA PRO A 57 -13.73 0.61 15.77
C PRO A 57 -14.56 1.57 14.91
N GLY A 58 -15.72 1.12 14.46
CA GLY A 58 -16.65 1.92 13.65
C GLY A 58 -16.31 2.00 12.16
N TRP A 59 -15.26 1.31 11.68
CA TRP A 59 -14.87 1.33 10.26
C TRP A 59 -15.18 0.03 9.52
N GLY A 60 -15.93 -0.88 10.14
CA GLY A 60 -16.30 -2.18 9.54
C GLY A 60 -16.98 -2.05 8.17
N ASP A 61 -17.70 -0.96 7.92
CA ASP A 61 -18.38 -0.71 6.65
C ASP A 61 -17.41 -0.47 5.46
N LEU A 62 -16.11 -0.24 5.71
CA LEU A 62 -15.10 -0.23 4.65
C LEU A 62 -14.94 -1.61 3.99
N TYR A 63 -15.19 -2.69 4.70
CA TYR A 63 -15.19 -4.04 4.14
C TYR A 63 -16.17 -4.94 4.93
N PRO A 64 -17.48 -4.80 4.72
CA PRO A 64 -18.51 -5.44 5.56
C PRO A 64 -18.45 -6.98 5.60
N SER A 65 -17.86 -7.60 4.57
CA SER A 65 -17.74 -9.05 4.54
C SER A 65 -16.69 -9.58 5.52
N HIS A 66 -15.68 -8.80 5.87
CA HIS A 66 -14.52 -9.22 6.67
C HIS A 66 -13.91 -10.57 6.21
N SER A 67 -14.14 -10.94 4.97
CA SER A 67 -13.82 -12.26 4.44
C SER A 67 -12.36 -12.35 4.02
N ARG A 68 -11.74 -13.50 4.31
CA ARG A 68 -10.39 -13.83 3.82
C ARG A 68 -10.41 -14.68 2.56
N ARG A 69 -11.58 -14.93 1.95
CA ARG A 69 -11.68 -15.70 0.70
C ARG A 69 -11.32 -14.84 -0.49
N LYS A 70 -10.50 -15.36 -1.39
CA LYS A 70 -10.09 -14.70 -2.63
C LYS A 70 -11.27 -14.14 -3.41
N ARG A 71 -12.38 -14.89 -3.54
CA ARG A 71 -13.57 -14.42 -4.25
C ARG A 71 -14.12 -13.13 -3.67
N ASP A 72 -14.19 -13.05 -2.35
CA ASP A 72 -14.79 -11.90 -1.67
C ASP A 72 -13.81 -10.72 -1.65
N PHE A 73 -12.50 -10.99 -1.53
CA PHE A 73 -11.46 -9.95 -1.66
C PHE A 73 -11.38 -9.39 -3.08
N LEU A 74 -11.53 -10.24 -4.11
CA LEU A 74 -11.62 -9.79 -5.51
C LEU A 74 -12.87 -8.91 -5.75
N ALA A 75 -13.99 -9.18 -5.06
CA ALA A 75 -15.15 -8.31 -5.10
C ALA A 75 -14.82 -6.91 -4.55
N LEU A 76 -14.10 -6.82 -3.42
CA LEU A 76 -13.58 -5.56 -2.88
C LEU A 76 -12.63 -4.85 -3.88
N MET A 77 -11.72 -5.59 -4.51
CA MET A 77 -10.81 -5.03 -5.51
C MET A 77 -11.58 -4.43 -6.71
N ASN A 78 -12.63 -5.10 -7.18
CA ASN A 78 -13.47 -4.58 -8.26
C ASN A 78 -14.26 -3.34 -7.83
N GLU A 79 -14.79 -3.31 -6.61
CA GLU A 79 -15.45 -2.13 -6.05
C GLU A 79 -14.44 -0.96 -5.94
N MET A 80 -13.25 -1.23 -5.41
CA MET A 80 -12.19 -0.22 -5.30
C MET A 80 -11.71 0.31 -6.66
N TRP A 81 -11.77 -0.49 -7.71
CA TRP A 81 -11.46 -0.06 -9.08
C TRP A 81 -12.33 1.11 -9.56
N GLU A 82 -13.59 1.14 -9.16
CA GLU A 82 -14.53 2.22 -9.55
C GLU A 82 -14.18 3.57 -8.90
N HIS A 83 -13.43 3.54 -7.80
CA HIS A 83 -13.01 4.73 -7.04
C HIS A 83 -11.55 5.12 -7.31
N VAL A 84 -10.63 4.18 -7.16
CA VAL A 84 -9.21 4.35 -7.44
C VAL A 84 -8.97 3.94 -8.90
N THR A 85 -9.61 4.67 -9.82
CA THR A 85 -9.67 4.31 -11.24
C THR A 85 -8.37 4.67 -11.97
N PRO A 86 -7.68 3.69 -12.58
CA PRO A 86 -6.48 3.96 -13.35
C PRO A 86 -6.76 4.72 -14.66
N GLY A 87 -5.99 5.77 -14.93
CA GLY A 87 -5.89 6.39 -16.24
C GLY A 87 -4.99 5.59 -17.19
N ARG A 88 -4.65 6.16 -18.36
CA ARG A 88 -3.75 5.50 -19.35
C ARG A 88 -2.39 5.11 -18.78
N MET A 89 -1.92 5.80 -17.74
CA MET A 89 -0.65 5.57 -17.06
C MET A 89 -0.84 4.91 -15.69
N GLY A 90 -1.94 4.20 -15.48
CA GLY A 90 -2.30 3.68 -14.17
C GLY A 90 -2.73 4.78 -13.19
N VAL A 91 -2.70 4.48 -11.90
CA VAL A 91 -2.83 5.46 -10.80
C VAL A 91 -1.42 5.96 -10.48
N ASN A 92 -0.98 7.02 -11.15
CA ASN A 92 0.43 7.44 -11.13
C ASN A 92 0.73 8.67 -10.26
N THR A 93 -0.20 9.07 -9.40
CA THR A 93 -0.01 10.17 -8.44
C THR A 93 -0.64 9.83 -7.10
N LEU A 94 -0.07 10.37 -6.01
CA LEU A 94 -0.67 10.27 -4.67
C LEU A 94 -2.08 10.89 -4.67
N HIS A 95 -2.23 12.06 -5.27
CA HIS A 95 -3.51 12.77 -5.35
C HIS A 95 -4.64 11.91 -5.97
N ALA A 96 -4.36 11.19 -7.07
CA ALA A 96 -5.37 10.32 -7.69
C ALA A 96 -5.78 9.17 -6.75
N PHE A 97 -4.81 8.56 -6.07
CA PHE A 97 -5.05 7.50 -5.09
C PHE A 97 -5.85 8.02 -3.89
N VAL A 98 -5.45 9.16 -3.30
CA VAL A 98 -6.13 9.78 -2.15
C VAL A 98 -7.56 10.12 -2.49
N ARG A 99 -7.83 10.79 -3.61
CA ARG A 99 -9.19 11.11 -4.05
C ARG A 99 -10.07 9.88 -4.23
N GLY A 100 -9.52 8.80 -4.79
CA GLY A 100 -10.23 7.54 -4.94
C GLY A 100 -10.59 6.93 -3.59
N LEU A 101 -9.62 6.88 -2.67
CA LEU A 101 -9.82 6.35 -1.33
C LEU A 101 -10.84 7.17 -0.52
N GLU A 102 -10.79 8.52 -0.61
CA GLU A 102 -11.80 9.41 -0.01
C GLU A 102 -13.18 9.21 -0.62
N SER A 103 -13.26 9.01 -1.94
CA SER A 103 -14.53 8.74 -2.64
C SER A 103 -15.15 7.46 -2.13
N TYR A 104 -14.38 6.39 -2.03
CA TYR A 104 -14.81 5.12 -1.48
C TYR A 104 -15.32 5.25 -0.04
N ALA A 105 -14.53 5.88 0.82
CA ALA A 105 -14.88 6.04 2.22
C ALA A 105 -16.18 6.85 2.41
N ARG A 106 -16.36 7.92 1.65
CA ARG A 106 -17.59 8.72 1.69
C ARG A 106 -18.83 7.93 1.27
N GLU A 107 -18.70 7.03 0.29
CA GLU A 107 -19.80 6.13 -0.08
C GLU A 107 -20.18 5.19 1.07
N LYS A 108 -19.18 4.82 1.90
CA LYS A 108 -19.41 4.05 3.15
C LYS A 108 -19.80 4.92 4.36
N GLY A 109 -20.04 6.22 4.16
CA GLY A 109 -20.42 7.14 5.23
C GLY A 109 -19.27 7.52 6.18
N LEU A 110 -18.02 7.39 5.73
CA LEU A 110 -16.80 7.63 6.53
C LEU A 110 -15.95 8.74 5.92
N GLU A 111 -15.22 9.44 6.78
CA GLU A 111 -14.15 10.35 6.42
C GLU A 111 -12.81 9.77 6.93
N LEU A 112 -11.84 9.62 6.03
CA LEU A 112 -10.53 9.08 6.38
C LEU A 112 -9.52 10.20 6.61
N PRO A 113 -8.81 10.23 7.74
CA PRO A 113 -7.77 11.22 8.03
C PRO A 113 -6.46 10.89 7.29
N ILE A 114 -6.47 10.88 5.96
CA ILE A 114 -5.36 10.46 5.13
C ILE A 114 -4.13 11.35 5.34
N ARG A 115 -2.95 10.73 5.36
CA ARG A 115 -1.63 11.38 5.38
C ARG A 115 -0.83 10.90 4.19
N GLU A 116 -0.16 11.85 3.53
CA GLU A 116 0.69 11.57 2.37
C GLU A 116 2.08 12.20 2.52
N LEU A 117 3.08 11.58 1.90
CA LEU A 117 4.44 12.09 1.77
C LEU A 117 4.91 11.87 0.34
N ASP A 118 5.00 12.96 -0.42
CA ASP A 118 5.50 12.92 -1.79
C ASP A 118 7.02 12.78 -1.85
N VAL A 119 7.50 11.97 -2.78
CA VAL A 119 8.93 11.84 -3.11
C VAL A 119 9.10 12.23 -4.59
N PRO A 120 9.29 13.53 -4.89
CA PRO A 120 9.36 14.03 -6.25
C PRO A 120 10.52 13.45 -7.07
N ALA A 121 10.39 13.48 -8.41
CA ALA A 121 11.49 13.15 -9.31
C ALA A 121 12.71 14.07 -9.10
N LEU A 122 12.46 15.37 -8.89
CA LEU A 122 13.51 16.38 -8.64
C LEU A 122 14.13 16.16 -7.26
N LYS A 123 15.38 15.72 -7.21
CA LYS A 123 16.09 15.35 -5.98
C LYS A 123 16.15 16.48 -4.94
N SER A 124 16.28 17.73 -5.36
CA SER A 124 16.33 18.90 -4.45
C SER A 124 15.00 19.21 -3.78
N ALA A 125 13.88 18.69 -4.29
CA ALA A 125 12.55 18.86 -3.72
C ALA A 125 12.12 17.65 -2.84
N ARG A 126 12.95 16.60 -2.77
CA ARG A 126 12.63 15.41 -2.00
C ARG A 126 12.71 15.66 -0.48
N PRO A 127 11.86 15.01 0.31
CA PRO A 127 12.11 14.89 1.73
C PRO A 127 13.46 14.19 1.95
N THR A 128 14.01 14.29 3.14
CA THR A 128 15.16 13.47 3.53
C THR A 128 14.74 12.01 3.74
N VAL A 129 15.67 11.06 3.62
CA VAL A 129 15.42 9.66 3.96
C VAL A 129 14.96 9.51 5.43
N GLY A 130 15.46 10.38 6.33
CA GLY A 130 15.02 10.43 7.73
C GLY A 130 13.55 10.83 7.90
N GLN A 131 13.04 11.74 7.06
CA GLN A 131 11.62 12.11 7.05
C GLN A 131 10.76 10.97 6.51
N CYS A 132 11.20 10.26 5.46
CA CYS A 132 10.51 9.04 5.00
C CYS A 132 10.48 7.96 6.10
N ALA A 133 11.60 7.74 6.78
CA ALA A 133 11.68 6.81 7.90
C ALA A 133 10.74 7.20 9.04
N ALA A 134 10.69 8.48 9.40
CA ALA A 134 9.77 8.99 10.44
C ALA A 134 8.30 8.78 10.04
N PHE A 135 7.96 9.04 8.77
CA PHE A 135 6.63 8.82 8.23
C PHE A 135 6.21 7.35 8.35
N LEU A 136 7.08 6.43 7.90
CA LEU A 136 6.83 4.98 7.99
C LEU A 136 6.68 4.51 9.44
N ARG A 137 7.57 4.96 10.35
CA ARG A 137 7.46 4.63 11.78
C ARG A 137 6.15 5.11 12.38
N THR A 138 5.74 6.35 12.07
CA THR A 138 4.48 6.92 12.57
C THR A 138 3.29 6.12 12.08
N ALA A 139 3.26 5.73 10.80
CA ALA A 139 2.20 4.92 10.22
C ALA A 139 2.11 3.54 10.90
N LEU A 140 3.21 2.82 10.98
CA LEU A 140 3.26 1.47 11.54
C LEU A 140 3.00 1.47 13.05
N ALA A 141 3.50 2.48 13.79
CA ALA A 141 3.19 2.65 15.22
C ALA A 141 1.71 3.00 15.46
N ALA A 142 1.04 3.63 14.49
CA ALA A 142 -0.40 3.85 14.49
C ALA A 142 -1.17 2.63 13.95
N ASP A 143 -0.54 1.48 13.81
CA ASP A 143 -1.11 0.24 13.28
C ASP A 143 -1.77 0.44 11.91
N SER A 144 -1.14 1.20 11.01
CA SER A 144 -1.64 1.47 9.67
C SER A 144 -0.67 0.95 8.62
N PRO A 145 -1.13 0.09 7.68
CA PRO A 145 -0.34 -0.24 6.51
C PRO A 145 -0.15 1.00 5.63
N VAL A 146 0.93 1.02 4.84
CA VAL A 146 1.29 2.17 4.02
C VAL A 146 1.20 1.80 2.54
N ALA A 147 0.40 2.56 1.77
CA ALA A 147 0.47 2.48 0.31
C ALA A 147 1.74 3.18 -0.18
N PHE A 148 2.54 2.48 -0.97
CA PHE A 148 3.79 2.97 -1.52
C PHE A 148 3.73 3.00 -3.04
N LEU A 149 3.76 4.21 -3.61
CA LEU A 149 3.91 4.44 -5.04
C LEU A 149 5.40 4.41 -5.40
N ASN A 150 5.77 3.55 -6.32
CA ASN A 150 7.09 3.47 -6.90
C ASN A 150 7.02 3.74 -8.41
N LEU A 151 7.41 4.95 -8.85
CA LEU A 151 7.43 5.32 -10.27
C LEU A 151 8.71 4.87 -11.00
N SER A 152 9.76 4.55 -10.25
CA SER A 152 11.01 3.98 -10.77
C SER A 152 11.68 3.17 -9.67
N HIS A 153 11.86 1.88 -9.91
CA HIS A 153 12.47 0.95 -8.95
C HIS A 153 13.93 1.29 -8.59
N GLY A 154 14.56 2.19 -9.35
CA GLY A 154 15.97 2.55 -9.13
C GLY A 154 16.89 1.35 -9.31
N LEU A 155 17.61 0.98 -8.24
CA LEU A 155 18.49 -0.19 -8.18
C LEU A 155 17.87 -1.38 -7.40
N VAL A 156 16.62 -1.26 -6.93
CA VAL A 156 15.91 -2.32 -6.21
C VAL A 156 15.22 -3.23 -7.22
N LYS A 157 15.79 -4.40 -7.47
CA LYS A 157 15.34 -5.33 -8.52
C LYS A 157 14.04 -6.04 -8.19
N GLU A 158 13.69 -6.08 -6.93
CA GLU A 158 12.48 -6.69 -6.38
C GLU A 158 11.23 -5.84 -6.61
N LEU A 159 11.39 -4.56 -6.97
CA LEU A 159 10.28 -3.64 -7.26
C LEU A 159 10.08 -3.48 -8.76
N ASP A 160 8.83 -3.46 -9.19
CA ASP A 160 8.45 -3.03 -10.54
C ASP A 160 8.30 -1.50 -10.58
N SER A 161 8.68 -0.85 -11.68
CA SER A 161 8.40 0.58 -11.88
C SER A 161 6.92 0.82 -12.21
N TRP A 162 6.41 2.02 -11.90
CA TRP A 162 5.02 2.40 -12.11
C TRP A 162 4.04 1.51 -11.34
N HIS A 163 4.39 1.22 -10.10
CA HIS A 163 3.71 0.21 -9.32
C HIS A 163 3.38 0.71 -7.90
N TRP A 164 2.23 0.23 -7.39
CA TRP A 164 1.80 0.39 -6.01
C TRP A 164 1.98 -0.91 -5.25
N VAL A 165 2.53 -0.83 -4.06
CA VAL A 165 2.66 -1.94 -3.13
C VAL A 165 2.22 -1.52 -1.74
N THR A 166 1.98 -2.49 -0.85
CA THR A 166 1.58 -2.21 0.54
C THR A 166 2.74 -2.51 1.48
N ILE A 167 3.25 -1.50 2.20
CA ILE A 167 4.24 -1.68 3.26
C ILE A 167 3.52 -2.06 4.55
N VAL A 168 3.99 -3.12 5.21
CA VAL A 168 3.45 -3.68 6.46
C VAL A 168 4.49 -3.74 7.58
N GLY A 169 5.77 -3.51 7.27
CA GLY A 169 6.87 -3.53 8.23
C GLY A 169 8.04 -2.65 7.82
N LEU A 170 8.84 -2.27 8.79
CA LEU A 170 10.08 -1.48 8.63
C LEU A 170 11.13 -1.98 9.61
N GLU A 171 12.31 -2.32 9.11
CA GLU A 171 13.50 -2.62 9.88
C GLU A 171 14.58 -1.58 9.61
N GLN A 172 15.11 -1.00 10.68
CA GLN A 172 16.20 -0.02 10.61
C GLN A 172 17.42 -0.54 11.37
N HIS A 173 18.55 -0.56 10.71
CA HIS A 173 19.81 -1.01 11.27
C HIS A 173 20.77 0.16 11.51
N GLY A 174 21.68 -0.01 12.48
CA GLY A 174 22.62 1.02 12.90
C GLY A 174 23.62 1.43 11.82
N ASP A 175 23.85 0.60 10.81
CA ASP A 175 24.65 0.87 9.60
C ASP A 175 23.91 1.71 8.54
N GLY A 176 22.64 2.00 8.83
CA GLY A 176 21.78 2.81 7.97
C GLY A 176 20.98 2.01 6.96
N LEU A 177 21.02 0.68 6.96
CA LEU A 177 20.09 -0.14 6.19
C LEU A 177 18.65 0.13 6.65
N MET A 178 17.74 0.23 5.69
CA MET A 178 16.33 0.49 5.92
C MET A 178 15.52 -0.43 5.01
N GLN A 179 15.09 -1.56 5.56
CA GLN A 179 14.28 -2.54 4.86
C GLN A 179 12.80 -2.34 5.18
N THR A 180 11.96 -2.42 4.17
CA THR A 180 10.50 -2.48 4.34
C THR A 180 9.99 -3.84 3.92
N THR A 181 9.09 -4.40 4.72
CA THR A 181 8.31 -5.59 4.34
C THR A 181 7.12 -5.14 3.53
N ILE A 182 6.98 -5.66 2.31
CA ILE A 182 5.89 -5.31 1.40
C ILE A 182 5.03 -6.51 1.04
N LEU A 183 3.77 -6.21 0.70
CA LEU A 183 2.83 -7.14 0.06
C LEU A 183 2.67 -6.74 -1.40
N ASP A 184 2.95 -7.67 -2.30
CA ASP A 184 2.83 -7.49 -3.75
C ASP A 184 2.66 -8.83 -4.45
N GLY A 185 1.77 -8.91 -5.47
CA GLY A 185 1.53 -10.12 -6.24
C GLY A 185 1.14 -11.33 -5.38
N GLY A 186 0.40 -11.11 -4.28
CA GLY A 186 -0.01 -12.16 -3.34
C GLY A 186 1.13 -12.76 -2.51
N ARG A 187 2.25 -12.05 -2.40
CA ARG A 187 3.46 -12.44 -1.67
C ARG A 187 3.89 -11.36 -0.68
N GLU A 188 4.69 -11.78 0.29
CA GLU A 188 5.36 -10.89 1.24
C GLU A 188 6.86 -11.03 1.08
N TYR A 189 7.58 -9.92 0.96
CA TYR A 189 9.04 -9.91 0.88
C TYR A 189 9.61 -8.56 1.31
N ALA A 190 10.92 -8.53 1.58
CA ALA A 190 11.63 -7.33 2.01
C ALA A 190 12.26 -6.60 0.83
N VAL A 191 12.25 -5.26 0.88
CA VAL A 191 12.93 -4.39 -0.07
C VAL A 191 13.77 -3.33 0.64
N ASP A 192 14.93 -2.98 0.08
CA ASP A 192 15.76 -1.90 0.59
C ASP A 192 15.17 -0.54 0.17
N PHE A 193 14.37 0.06 1.07
CA PHE A 193 13.74 1.36 0.86
C PHE A 193 14.77 2.49 0.73
N ARG A 194 15.88 2.42 1.46
CA ARG A 194 16.94 3.44 1.37
C ARG A 194 17.61 3.40 0.01
N LEU A 195 17.92 2.21 -0.52
CA LEU A 195 18.45 2.04 -1.86
C LEU A 195 17.49 2.59 -2.92
N TRP A 196 16.18 2.27 -2.80
CA TRP A 196 15.16 2.84 -3.67
C TRP A 196 15.18 4.37 -3.61
N PHE A 197 15.11 4.96 -2.42
CA PHE A 197 15.07 6.41 -2.24
C PHE A 197 16.28 7.12 -2.86
N GLN A 198 17.47 6.54 -2.73
CA GLN A 198 18.72 7.10 -3.28
C GLN A 198 18.82 6.96 -4.79
N SER A 199 18.28 5.86 -5.35
CA SER A 199 18.50 5.49 -6.75
C SER A 199 17.30 5.73 -7.68
N THR A 200 16.09 5.91 -7.14
CA THR A 200 14.89 6.20 -7.96
C THR A 200 15.08 7.44 -8.83
N ARG A 201 14.62 7.36 -10.08
CA ARG A 201 14.72 8.48 -11.04
C ARG A 201 13.44 9.30 -11.15
N ALA A 202 12.29 8.64 -10.93
CA ALA A 202 10.97 9.25 -11.06
C ALA A 202 10.29 9.51 -9.71
N GLY A 203 10.86 9.02 -8.59
CA GLY A 203 10.27 9.19 -7.27
C GLY A 203 9.05 8.29 -7.05
N GLY A 204 8.06 8.83 -6.34
CA GLY A 204 6.84 8.16 -5.91
C GLY A 204 6.28 8.80 -4.66
N GLY A 205 5.87 8.00 -3.67
CA GLY A 205 5.42 8.54 -2.38
C GLY A 205 4.73 7.51 -1.50
N LEU A 206 4.31 7.96 -0.34
CA LEU A 206 3.76 7.15 0.74
C LEU A 206 2.42 7.72 1.18
N ILE A 207 1.46 6.84 1.47
CA ILE A 207 0.14 7.20 2.00
C ILE A 207 -0.22 6.25 3.12
N TYR A 208 -0.75 6.77 4.24
CA TYR A 208 -1.38 5.96 5.28
C TYR A 208 -2.60 6.66 5.87
N VAL A 209 -3.39 5.92 6.64
CA VAL A 209 -4.59 6.40 7.30
C VAL A 209 -4.43 6.17 8.80
N PRO A 210 -4.11 7.20 9.61
CA PRO A 210 -4.02 7.05 11.07
C PRO A 210 -5.37 6.65 11.65
N GLY A 211 -5.34 6.00 12.81
CA GLY A 211 -6.53 5.85 13.64
C GLY A 211 -7.01 7.22 14.16
N VAL A 212 -8.28 7.32 14.48
CA VAL A 212 -8.89 8.49 15.15
C VAL A 212 -8.62 8.42 16.62
#